data_89b5abd253cb9b0965edad998ab16517
#
_entry.id   89b5abd253cb9b0965edad998ab16517
#
_cell.length_a   1.000
_cell.length_b   1.000
_cell.length_c   1.000
_cell.angle_alpha   90.00
_cell.angle_beta   90.00
_cell.angle_gamma   90.00
#
_symmetry.space_group_name_H-M   'P 1'
#
loop_
_entity.id
_entity.type
_entity.pdbx_description
1 polymer ?
#
loop_
_entity_poly.entity_id
_entity_poly.type
_entity_poly.pdbx_seq_one_letter_code
_entity_poly.pdbx_strand_id
1 'polypeptide(L)'
;MADNAKWYVVHTYSGYENAVKTAIEKFVANRHLEDMILDIQIPMETVTEVTESGAVKEVERKTFPGYVMVKMVMTDDTWHLIRNIRGVTGFVGSANKPIPLTEDEVLAMGMEKHEVVVGYHVGDHVRIVDGPLASFTGVVEEIEPEKNQVSVMVSMFGRETPVELELDQVETVD
;
A
#
# COMPACT_ATOMS: atom_id res chain seq x y z
N MET A 1 -19.49 9.58 8.94
CA MET A 1 -18.18 10.08 8.54
C MET A 1 -17.12 9.03 8.76
N ALA A 2 -16.27 8.84 7.77
CA ALA A 2 -15.26 7.79 7.76
C ALA A 2 -14.03 8.03 8.65
N ASP A 3 -14.03 9.10 9.44
CA ASP A 3 -12.88 9.55 10.24
C ASP A 3 -12.42 8.54 11.29
N ASN A 4 -13.31 7.60 11.66
CA ASN A 4 -13.01 6.58 12.66
C ASN A 4 -12.70 5.22 12.04
N ALA A 5 -12.65 5.11 10.71
CA ALA A 5 -12.35 3.87 10.04
C ALA A 5 -10.86 3.54 10.18
N LYS A 6 -10.59 2.30 10.58
CA LYS A 6 -9.23 1.79 10.75
C LYS A 6 -9.12 0.43 10.09
N TRP A 7 -7.91 0.03 9.78
CA TRP A 7 -7.64 -1.31 9.26
C TRP A 7 -7.58 -2.32 10.39
N TYR A 8 -8.35 -3.39 10.23
CA TYR A 8 -8.37 -4.52 11.16
C TYR A 8 -8.00 -5.80 10.41
N VAL A 9 -7.36 -6.71 11.12
CA VAL A 9 -6.97 -8.00 10.57
C VAL A 9 -8.02 -9.04 10.98
N VAL A 10 -8.57 -9.71 9.98
CA VAL A 10 -9.54 -10.80 10.19
C VAL A 10 -8.84 -12.11 9.88
N HIS A 11 -8.85 -13.03 10.84
CA HIS A 11 -8.31 -14.36 10.66
C HIS A 11 -9.38 -15.29 10.04
N THR A 12 -9.00 -16.01 9.00
CA THR A 12 -9.86 -16.95 8.30
C THR A 12 -9.21 -18.33 8.24
N TYR A 13 -9.98 -19.34 7.86
CA TYR A 13 -9.37 -20.60 7.48
C TYR A 13 -8.59 -20.42 6.17
N SER A 14 -7.51 -21.15 6.04
CA SER A 14 -6.67 -21.09 4.83
C SER A 14 -7.51 -21.51 3.60
N GLY A 15 -7.44 -20.67 2.55
CA GLY A 15 -8.23 -20.87 1.34
C GLY A 15 -9.60 -20.17 1.34
N TYR A 16 -10.03 -19.62 2.47
CA TYR A 16 -11.32 -18.92 2.59
C TYR A 16 -11.23 -17.41 2.42
N GLU A 17 -10.06 -16.85 2.19
CA GLU A 17 -9.84 -15.41 2.13
C GLU A 17 -10.72 -14.72 1.07
N ASN A 18 -10.76 -15.27 -0.13
CA ASN A 18 -11.58 -14.72 -1.21
C ASN A 18 -13.09 -14.89 -0.92
N ALA A 19 -13.48 -16.02 -0.37
CA ALA A 19 -14.87 -16.27 0.01
C ALA A 19 -15.36 -15.30 1.08
N VAL A 20 -14.51 -15.03 2.08
CA VAL A 20 -14.79 -14.07 3.15
C VAL A 20 -14.87 -12.65 2.58
N LYS A 21 -13.94 -12.25 1.73
CA LYS A 21 -13.97 -10.94 1.08
C LYS A 21 -15.29 -10.76 0.30
N THR A 22 -15.65 -11.71 -0.53
CA THR A 22 -16.88 -11.68 -1.32
C THR A 22 -18.12 -11.60 -0.42
N ALA A 23 -18.14 -12.37 0.66
CA ALA A 23 -19.26 -12.34 1.62
C ALA A 23 -19.40 -10.98 2.30
N ILE A 24 -18.30 -10.36 2.71
CA ILE A 24 -18.32 -9.01 3.30
C ILE A 24 -18.83 -7.99 2.28
N GLU A 25 -18.35 -8.05 1.05
CA GLU A 25 -18.79 -7.14 -0.02
C GLU A 25 -20.31 -7.27 -0.28
N LYS A 26 -20.83 -8.48 -0.27
CA LYS A 26 -22.27 -8.71 -0.41
C LYS A 26 -23.07 -8.13 0.75
N PHE A 27 -22.61 -8.28 1.97
CA PHE A 27 -23.26 -7.69 3.14
C PHE A 27 -23.26 -6.17 3.08
N VAL A 28 -22.14 -5.58 2.67
CA VAL A 28 -22.01 -4.12 2.50
C VAL A 28 -23.04 -3.63 1.47
N ALA A 29 -23.14 -4.27 0.33
CA ALA A 29 -24.08 -3.90 -0.72
C ALA A 29 -25.55 -4.09 -0.28
N ASN A 30 -25.87 -5.22 0.37
CA ASN A 30 -27.23 -5.55 0.75
C ASN A 30 -27.76 -4.74 1.94
N ARG A 31 -26.87 -4.33 2.84
CA ARG A 31 -27.24 -3.60 4.07
C ARG A 31 -26.85 -2.13 4.05
N HIS A 32 -26.33 -1.65 2.93
CA HIS A 32 -25.89 -0.25 2.76
C HIS A 32 -24.87 0.17 3.84
N LEU A 33 -23.81 -0.65 4.00
CA LEU A 33 -22.77 -0.45 4.99
C LEU A 33 -21.50 0.21 4.42
N GLU A 34 -21.60 0.86 3.27
CA GLU A 34 -20.47 1.50 2.59
C GLU A 34 -19.78 2.56 3.47
N ASP A 35 -20.54 3.19 4.36
CA ASP A 35 -20.00 4.16 5.32
C ASP A 35 -19.29 3.51 6.51
N MET A 36 -19.56 2.24 6.77
CA MET A 36 -19.02 1.50 7.91
C MET A 36 -17.88 0.57 7.53
N ILE A 37 -17.97 -0.06 6.36
CA ILE A 37 -16.94 -0.94 5.83
C ILE A 37 -16.51 -0.36 4.48
N LEU A 38 -15.32 0.26 4.46
CA LEU A 38 -14.87 1.08 3.35
C LEU A 38 -14.02 0.32 2.34
N ASP A 39 -13.22 -0.63 2.80
CA ASP A 39 -12.33 -1.38 1.92
C ASP A 39 -12.02 -2.75 2.51
N ILE A 40 -11.70 -3.71 1.65
CA ILE A 40 -11.31 -5.07 2.03
C ILE A 40 -10.18 -5.48 1.12
N GLN A 41 -9.05 -5.88 1.70
CA GLN A 41 -7.90 -6.32 0.92
C GLN A 41 -7.34 -7.64 1.45
N ILE A 42 -6.89 -8.46 0.52
CA ILE A 42 -6.10 -9.67 0.82
C ILE A 42 -4.65 -9.30 0.50
N PRO A 43 -3.75 -9.28 1.51
CA PRO A 43 -2.37 -8.91 1.26
C PRO A 43 -1.71 -9.89 0.29
N MET A 44 -1.15 -9.36 -0.79
CA MET A 44 -0.45 -10.15 -1.81
C MET A 44 0.88 -9.50 -2.14
N GLU A 45 1.85 -10.33 -2.48
CA GLU A 45 3.15 -9.88 -2.94
C GLU A 45 3.46 -10.49 -4.30
N THR A 46 4.18 -9.77 -5.12
CA THR A 46 4.67 -10.27 -6.40
C THR A 46 6.05 -10.89 -6.19
N VAL A 47 6.18 -12.18 -6.47
CA VAL A 47 7.45 -12.91 -6.37
C VAL A 47 7.90 -13.33 -7.74
N THR A 48 9.19 -13.25 -7.98
CA THR A 48 9.80 -13.72 -9.22
C THR A 48 10.19 -15.18 -9.07
N GLU A 49 9.64 -16.05 -9.90
CA GLU A 49 9.98 -17.47 -9.93
C GLU A 49 10.73 -17.80 -11.23
N VAL A 50 11.74 -18.65 -11.12
CA VAL A 50 12.47 -19.18 -12.29
C VAL A 50 11.91 -20.55 -12.58
N THR A 51 11.39 -20.75 -13.80
CA THR A 51 10.87 -22.05 -14.24
C THR A 51 12.02 -23.00 -14.61
N GLU A 52 11.73 -24.30 -14.72
CA GLU A 52 12.72 -25.31 -15.12
C GLU A 52 13.37 -25.01 -16.46
N SER A 53 12.68 -24.30 -17.34
CA SER A 53 13.19 -23.87 -18.65
C SER A 53 14.06 -22.61 -18.57
N GLY A 54 14.27 -22.02 -17.37
CA GLY A 54 15.04 -20.81 -17.17
C GLY A 54 14.26 -19.52 -17.45
N ALA A 55 12.95 -19.61 -17.73
CA ALA A 55 12.11 -18.45 -17.92
C ALA A 55 11.77 -17.78 -16.57
N VAL A 56 11.80 -16.46 -16.54
CA VAL A 56 11.43 -15.68 -15.36
C VAL A 56 9.93 -15.40 -15.42
N LYS A 57 9.22 -15.75 -14.36
CA LYS A 57 7.78 -15.55 -14.25
C LYS A 57 7.44 -14.80 -12.96
N GLU A 58 6.62 -13.77 -13.08
CA GLU A 58 6.07 -13.08 -11.91
C GLU A 58 4.81 -13.80 -11.45
N VAL A 59 4.76 -14.15 -10.16
CA VAL A 59 3.63 -14.84 -9.54
C VAL A 59 3.18 -14.06 -8.32
N GLU A 60 1.87 -13.85 -8.21
CA GLU A 60 1.29 -13.27 -7.01
C GLU A 60 1.11 -14.35 -5.94
N ARG A 61 1.59 -14.06 -4.74
CA ARG A 61 1.41 -14.91 -3.57
C ARG A 61 0.72 -14.12 -2.46
N LYS A 62 -0.06 -14.84 -1.64
CA LYS A 62 -0.60 -14.25 -0.43
C LYS A 62 0.51 -14.05 0.58
N THR A 63 0.73 -12.80 0.99
CA THR A 63 1.75 -12.45 1.98
C THR A 63 1.43 -13.07 3.34
N PHE A 64 0.13 -13.06 3.70
CA PHE A 64 -0.36 -13.64 4.96
C PHE A 64 -1.54 -14.55 4.67
N PRO A 65 -1.32 -15.84 4.35
CA PRO A 65 -2.41 -16.78 4.14
C PRO A 65 -3.29 -16.91 5.39
N GLY A 66 -4.60 -16.91 5.20
CA GLY A 66 -5.55 -16.99 6.31
C GLY A 66 -5.87 -15.64 6.96
N TYR A 67 -5.47 -14.52 6.35
CA TYR A 67 -5.75 -13.17 6.85
C TYR A 67 -6.39 -12.31 5.77
N VAL A 68 -7.37 -11.52 6.19
CA VAL A 68 -8.04 -10.52 5.35
C VAL A 68 -7.99 -9.18 6.09
N MET A 69 -7.61 -8.13 5.38
CA MET A 69 -7.55 -6.78 5.93
C MET A 69 -8.84 -6.04 5.60
N VAL A 70 -9.49 -5.47 6.60
CA VAL A 70 -10.76 -4.75 6.45
C VAL A 70 -10.64 -3.35 7.03
N LYS A 71 -10.89 -2.35 6.20
CA LYS A 71 -10.98 -0.95 6.64
C LYS A 71 -12.42 -0.67 7.04
N MET A 72 -12.66 -0.48 8.31
CA MET A 72 -14.01 -0.38 8.85
C MET A 72 -14.09 0.48 10.10
N VAL A 73 -15.28 0.97 10.38
CA VAL A 73 -15.61 1.52 11.68
C VAL A 73 -16.03 0.38 12.59
N MET A 74 -15.30 0.18 13.69
CA MET A 74 -15.57 -0.91 14.61
C MET A 74 -16.76 -0.55 15.52
N THR A 75 -17.85 -1.29 15.36
CA THR A 75 -19.04 -1.24 16.21
C THR A 75 -19.44 -2.66 16.58
N ASP A 76 -20.32 -2.81 17.55
CA ASP A 76 -20.84 -4.15 17.90
C ASP A 76 -21.51 -4.80 16.68
N ASP A 77 -22.24 -4.04 15.89
CA ASP A 77 -22.91 -4.54 14.69
C ASP A 77 -21.94 -5.03 13.62
N THR A 78 -20.91 -4.23 13.29
CA THR A 78 -19.91 -4.62 12.28
C THR A 78 -19.06 -5.78 12.79
N TRP A 79 -18.72 -5.79 14.05
CA TRP A 79 -17.96 -6.88 14.67
C TRP A 79 -18.70 -8.20 14.59
N HIS A 80 -20.00 -8.23 14.99
CA HIS A 80 -20.82 -9.42 14.90
C HIS A 80 -21.04 -9.88 13.47
N LEU A 81 -21.26 -8.95 12.56
CA LEU A 81 -21.49 -9.25 11.16
C LEU A 81 -20.32 -10.01 10.54
N ILE A 82 -19.10 -9.49 10.73
CA ILE A 82 -17.90 -10.10 10.16
C ILE A 82 -17.57 -11.41 10.86
N ARG A 83 -17.68 -11.45 12.17
CA ARG A 83 -17.37 -12.65 12.97
C ARG A 83 -18.28 -13.83 12.63
N ASN A 84 -19.51 -13.58 12.21
CA ASN A 84 -20.49 -14.62 11.85
C ASN A 84 -20.35 -15.10 10.40
N ILE A 85 -19.46 -14.51 9.61
CA ILE A 85 -19.25 -14.95 8.23
C ILE A 85 -18.57 -16.32 8.22
N ARG A 86 -19.05 -17.20 7.35
CA ARG A 86 -18.47 -18.54 7.18
C ARG A 86 -17.02 -18.42 6.69
N GLY A 87 -16.12 -19.07 7.39
CA GLY A 87 -14.69 -19.05 7.12
C GLY A 87 -13.90 -18.10 8.02
N VAL A 88 -14.58 -17.19 8.72
CA VAL A 88 -13.94 -16.28 9.68
C VAL A 88 -13.78 -16.99 11.02
N THR A 89 -12.55 -16.99 11.55
CA THR A 89 -12.26 -17.52 12.90
C THR A 89 -12.34 -16.43 13.95
N GLY A 90 -12.10 -15.17 13.58
CA GLY A 90 -12.17 -14.02 14.47
C GLY A 90 -11.28 -12.88 14.01
N PHE A 91 -11.28 -11.81 14.79
CA PHE A 91 -10.35 -10.69 14.58
C PHE A 91 -9.04 -10.95 15.29
N VAL A 92 -7.95 -10.42 14.73
CA VAL A 92 -6.67 -10.40 15.40
C VAL A 92 -6.69 -9.31 16.48
N GLY A 93 -6.29 -9.66 17.68
CA GLY A 93 -6.30 -8.76 18.83
C GLY A 93 -6.56 -9.52 20.12
N SER A 94 -7.01 -8.80 21.15
CA SER A 94 -7.45 -9.45 22.39
C SER A 94 -8.79 -10.14 22.21
N ALA A 95 -9.12 -11.11 23.04
CA ALA A 95 -10.30 -11.98 22.90
C ALA A 95 -11.62 -11.22 22.72
N ASN A 96 -11.75 -10.05 23.31
CA ASN A 96 -12.97 -9.25 23.29
C ASN A 96 -12.85 -7.92 22.56
N LYS A 97 -11.65 -7.59 22.04
CA LYS A 97 -11.41 -6.28 21.43
C LYS A 97 -10.41 -6.38 20.29
N PRO A 98 -10.85 -6.22 19.03
CA PRO A 98 -9.94 -6.17 17.92
C PRO A 98 -8.96 -4.99 18.04
N ILE A 99 -7.70 -5.22 17.66
CA ILE A 99 -6.67 -4.19 17.68
C ILE A 99 -6.47 -3.70 16.25
N PRO A 100 -6.67 -2.40 15.98
CA PRO A 100 -6.44 -1.85 14.64
C PRO A 100 -4.95 -1.83 14.31
N LEU A 101 -4.64 -1.92 13.02
CA LEU A 101 -3.28 -1.71 12.52
C LEU A 101 -2.88 -0.25 12.70
N THR A 102 -1.61 -0.03 12.97
CA THR A 102 -1.05 1.32 12.99
C THR A 102 -0.89 1.85 11.56
N GLU A 103 -0.76 3.17 11.41
CA GLU A 103 -0.53 3.77 10.10
C GLU A 103 0.74 3.22 9.44
N ASP A 104 1.80 3.03 10.21
CA ASP A 104 3.06 2.47 9.72
C ASP A 104 2.89 1.03 9.22
N GLU A 105 2.13 0.22 9.92
CA GLU A 105 1.82 -1.15 9.50
C GLU A 105 1.00 -1.18 8.21
N VAL A 106 0.01 -0.30 8.09
CA VAL A 106 -0.82 -0.15 6.89
C VAL A 106 0.04 0.20 5.68
N LEU A 107 0.94 1.17 5.83
CA LEU A 107 1.85 1.59 4.77
C LEU A 107 2.84 0.49 4.40
N ALA A 108 3.39 -0.21 5.39
CA ALA A 108 4.33 -1.30 5.17
C ALA A 108 3.69 -2.47 4.40
N MET A 109 2.39 -2.68 4.58
CA MET A 109 1.63 -3.72 3.86
C MET A 109 1.12 -3.28 2.49
N GLY A 110 1.34 -2.01 2.11
CA GLY A 110 0.93 -1.48 0.81
C GLY A 110 -0.57 -1.30 0.63
N MET A 111 -1.33 -1.28 1.72
CA MET A 111 -2.79 -1.14 1.67
C MET A 111 -3.24 0.29 1.40
N GLU A 112 -2.47 1.26 1.83
CA GLU A 112 -2.68 2.66 1.52
C GLU A 112 -1.38 3.24 0.98
N LYS A 113 -1.50 4.14 0.01
CA LYS A 113 -0.36 4.84 -0.54
C LYS A 113 -0.12 6.11 0.26
N HIS A 114 1.14 6.35 0.62
CA HIS A 114 1.53 7.65 1.10
C HIS A 114 1.49 8.61 -0.09
N GLU A 115 0.71 9.65 0.00
CA GLU A 115 0.91 10.80 -0.86
C GLU A 115 2.20 11.47 -0.40
N VAL A 116 3.29 11.15 -1.07
CA VAL A 116 4.53 11.88 -0.85
C VAL A 116 4.33 13.27 -1.46
N VAL A 117 4.08 14.24 -0.61
CA VAL A 117 4.05 15.64 -1.05
C VAL A 117 5.50 16.05 -1.25
N VAL A 118 5.95 15.97 -2.49
CA VAL A 118 7.25 16.52 -2.85
C VAL A 118 7.10 18.02 -3.08
N GLY A 119 8.04 18.79 -2.58
CA GLY A 119 8.04 20.25 -2.71
C GLY A 119 8.42 20.77 -4.10
N TYR A 120 8.47 19.90 -5.13
CA TYR A 120 8.88 20.25 -6.48
C TYR A 120 7.98 19.57 -7.51
N HIS A 121 8.01 20.09 -8.75
CA HIS A 121 7.19 19.60 -9.87
C HIS A 121 8.05 19.35 -11.08
N VAL A 122 7.51 18.65 -12.07
CA VAL A 122 8.16 18.46 -13.38
C VAL A 122 8.48 19.82 -13.98
N GLY A 123 9.74 19.99 -14.41
CA GLY A 123 10.25 21.24 -14.95
C GLY A 123 10.96 22.15 -13.92
N ASP A 124 10.87 21.81 -12.65
CA ASP A 124 11.56 22.58 -11.60
C ASP A 124 13.05 22.26 -11.56
N HIS A 125 13.82 23.27 -11.20
CA HIS A 125 15.24 23.07 -10.94
C HIS A 125 15.43 22.52 -9.53
N VAL A 126 16.21 21.45 -9.42
CA VAL A 126 16.48 20.77 -8.16
C VAL A 126 17.97 20.51 -8.02
N ARG A 127 18.40 20.36 -6.78
CA ARG A 127 19.76 19.98 -6.44
C ARG A 127 19.75 18.62 -5.75
N ILE A 128 20.69 17.78 -6.13
CA ILE A 128 20.86 16.47 -5.50
C ILE A 128 21.60 16.69 -4.16
N VAL A 129 21.01 16.21 -3.06
CA VAL A 129 21.54 16.44 -1.71
C VAL A 129 22.19 15.21 -1.11
N ASP A 130 21.97 14.03 -1.69
CA ASP A 130 22.52 12.78 -1.18
C ASP A 130 22.96 11.86 -2.34
N GLY A 131 23.87 10.96 -2.04
CA GLY A 131 24.41 9.99 -2.99
C GLY A 131 25.65 10.47 -3.73
N PRO A 132 26.13 9.68 -4.73
CA PRO A 132 27.36 10.00 -5.47
C PRO A 132 27.26 11.25 -6.31
N LEU A 133 26.05 11.72 -6.61
CA LEU A 133 25.82 12.94 -7.40
C LEU A 133 25.43 14.15 -6.56
N ALA A 134 25.65 14.09 -5.24
CA ALA A 134 25.37 15.20 -4.34
C ALA A 134 26.06 16.50 -4.82
N SER A 135 25.33 17.61 -4.73
CA SER A 135 25.72 18.95 -5.19
C SER A 135 25.51 19.21 -6.69
N PHE A 136 25.18 18.21 -7.48
CA PHE A 136 24.77 18.44 -8.87
C PHE A 136 23.35 19.03 -8.92
N THR A 137 23.10 19.86 -9.91
CA THR A 137 21.78 20.43 -10.17
C THR A 137 21.24 19.91 -11.48
N GLY A 138 19.91 19.83 -11.56
CA GLY A 138 19.24 19.36 -12.75
C GLY A 138 17.80 19.84 -12.81
N VAL A 139 17.09 19.38 -13.83
CA VAL A 139 15.66 19.68 -14.03
C VAL A 139 14.87 18.40 -13.90
N VAL A 140 13.77 18.46 -13.14
CA VAL A 140 12.88 17.31 -12.96
C VAL A 140 12.19 16.99 -14.28
N GLU A 141 12.35 15.76 -14.78
CA GLU A 141 11.66 15.27 -15.97
C GLU A 141 10.39 14.51 -15.65
N GLU A 142 10.44 13.66 -14.65
CA GLU A 142 9.34 12.80 -14.24
C GLU A 142 9.39 12.52 -12.76
N ILE A 143 8.22 12.45 -12.15
CA ILE A 143 8.07 12.09 -10.73
C ILE A 143 7.18 10.86 -10.65
N GLU A 144 7.68 9.79 -10.05
CA GLU A 144 6.91 8.57 -9.81
C GLU A 144 6.79 8.32 -8.30
N PRO A 145 5.82 8.96 -7.62
CA PRO A 145 5.65 8.81 -6.17
C PRO A 145 5.38 7.37 -5.74
N GLU A 146 4.72 6.61 -6.59
CA GLU A 146 4.39 5.20 -6.31
C GLU A 146 5.62 4.33 -6.15
N LYS A 147 6.69 4.66 -6.86
CA LYS A 147 7.97 3.95 -6.79
C LYS A 147 9.00 4.64 -5.90
N ASN A 148 8.65 5.77 -5.29
CA ASN A 148 9.57 6.63 -4.55
C ASN A 148 10.75 7.08 -5.42
N GLN A 149 10.50 7.40 -6.68
CA GLN A 149 11.51 7.76 -7.66
C GLN A 149 11.23 9.07 -8.35
N VAL A 150 12.29 9.75 -8.73
CA VAL A 150 12.25 10.96 -9.54
C VAL A 150 13.34 10.88 -10.60
N SER A 151 13.01 11.20 -11.85
CA SER A 151 13.97 11.32 -12.92
C SER A 151 14.38 12.78 -13.07
N VAL A 152 15.67 13.06 -12.95
CA VAL A 152 16.24 14.40 -13.05
C VAL A 152 17.24 14.43 -14.19
N MET A 153 17.10 15.41 -15.08
CA MET A 153 18.08 15.65 -16.14
C MET A 153 19.23 16.49 -15.59
N VAL A 154 20.36 15.84 -15.39
CA VAL A 154 21.57 16.47 -14.83
C VAL A 154 22.56 16.75 -15.93
N SER A 155 23.11 17.98 -15.92
CA SER A 155 24.19 18.34 -16.84
C SER A 155 25.53 17.92 -16.27
N MET A 156 26.13 16.90 -16.85
CA MET A 156 27.44 16.37 -16.47
C MET A 156 28.36 16.35 -17.67
N PHE A 157 29.57 16.84 -17.50
CA PHE A 157 30.62 16.82 -18.52
C PHE A 157 30.16 17.38 -19.88
N GLY A 158 29.32 18.44 -19.85
CA GLY A 158 28.78 19.04 -21.07
C GLY A 158 27.66 18.25 -21.74
N ARG A 159 27.15 17.22 -21.09
CA ARG A 159 26.05 16.39 -21.58
C ARG A 159 24.93 16.32 -20.58
N GLU A 160 23.71 16.33 -21.06
CA GLU A 160 22.55 16.10 -20.23
C GLU A 160 22.32 14.59 -20.10
N THR A 161 22.23 14.10 -18.85
CA THR A 161 22.06 12.69 -18.55
C THR A 161 20.87 12.52 -17.59
N PRO A 162 19.88 11.69 -17.92
CA PRO A 162 18.80 11.39 -17.00
C PRO A 162 19.33 10.51 -15.85
N VAL A 163 18.98 10.87 -14.63
CA VAL A 163 19.36 10.15 -13.42
C VAL A 163 18.12 9.84 -12.61
N GLU A 164 17.98 8.61 -12.21
CA GLU A 164 16.90 8.18 -11.31
C GLU A 164 17.37 8.29 -9.86
N LEU A 165 16.60 8.97 -9.05
CA LEU A 165 16.90 9.24 -7.64
C LEU A 165 15.65 8.95 -6.80
N GLU A 166 15.86 8.81 -5.50
CA GLU A 166 14.74 8.78 -4.55
C GLU A 166 14.20 10.19 -4.34
N LEU A 167 12.93 10.28 -3.99
CA LEU A 167 12.24 11.57 -3.87
C LEU A 167 12.87 12.50 -2.82
N ASP A 168 13.46 11.95 -1.78
CA ASP A 168 14.10 12.69 -0.70
C ASP A 168 15.57 13.04 -0.98
N GLN A 169 16.14 12.54 -2.07
CA GLN A 169 17.53 12.82 -2.46
C GLN A 169 17.70 14.14 -3.22
N VAL A 170 16.62 14.83 -3.54
CA VAL A 170 16.65 16.10 -4.26
C VAL A 170 15.84 17.17 -3.52
N GLU A 171 16.27 18.42 -3.65
CA GLU A 171 15.55 19.58 -3.11
C GLU A 171 15.46 20.68 -4.14
N THR A 172 14.45 21.54 -4.02
CA THR A 172 14.29 22.69 -4.90
C THR A 172 15.42 23.68 -4.72
N VAL A 173 15.83 24.29 -5.82
CA VAL A 173 16.84 25.36 -5.84
C VAL A 173 16.11 26.66 -6.18
N ASP A 174 16.26 27.66 -5.32
CA ASP A 174 15.74 29.01 -5.55
C ASP A 174 16.62 29.81 -6.51
#